data_0827fbf7789db34e64b90bef2522f2cf
#
_entry.id   0827fbf7789db34e64b90bef2522f2cf
#
_cell.length_a   1.000
_cell.length_b   1.000
_cell.length_c   1.000
_cell.angle_alpha   90.00
_cell.angle_beta   90.00
_cell.angle_gamma   90.00
#
_symmetry.space_group_name_H-M   'P 1'
#
loop_
_entity.id
_entity.type
_entity.pdbx_description
1 polymer ?
#
loop_
_entity_poly.entity_id
_entity_poly.type
_entity_poly.pdbx_seq_one_letter_code
_entity_poly.pdbx_strand_id
1 'polypeptide(L)'
;MKPFASFVIQIAVTLQLQLSPAQIMPSSSSNSTTGVLMFQEVWGRSFCRTIEKLVEVVQEYPGEVEHIYSPSCVPLVRCAGCCGDENLECHPTQTFNVTMQLLKIKPGEQGQEYVEMSFVEHQTCECRIRKAVVKSESRRQRGRGRKRKERQRVKDCDRCQPPRR
;
A
#
# COMPACT_ATOMS: atom_id res chain seq x y z
N MET A 1 52.65 44.67 -25.24
CA MET A 1 51.47 44.22 -26.00
C MET A 1 51.14 42.74 -25.68
N LYS A 2 51.08 42.34 -24.43
CA LYS A 2 50.79 40.93 -24.03
C LYS A 2 49.56 40.70 -23.12
N PRO A 3 48.82 41.71 -22.61
CA PRO A 3 47.68 41.40 -21.73
C PRO A 3 46.38 41.10 -22.48
N PHE A 4 46.21 41.57 -23.71
CA PHE A 4 44.96 41.39 -24.44
C PHE A 4 44.72 39.95 -24.91
N ALA A 5 45.77 39.22 -25.29
CA ALA A 5 45.66 37.82 -25.72
C ALA A 5 45.21 36.88 -24.56
N SER A 6 45.67 37.18 -23.31
CA SER A 6 45.28 36.40 -22.16
C SER A 6 43.83 36.61 -21.75
N PHE A 7 43.30 37.82 -21.90
CA PHE A 7 41.90 38.11 -21.61
C PHE A 7 40.95 37.45 -22.62
N VAL A 8 41.29 37.44 -23.89
CA VAL A 8 40.50 36.81 -24.94
C VAL A 8 40.42 35.30 -24.73
N ILE A 9 41.55 34.68 -24.35
CA ILE A 9 41.59 33.22 -24.04
C ILE A 9 40.75 32.89 -22.81
N GLN A 10 40.77 33.73 -21.77
CA GLN A 10 39.94 33.49 -20.56
C GLN A 10 38.44 33.65 -20.86
N ILE A 11 38.04 34.63 -21.66
CA ILE A 11 36.64 34.79 -22.05
C ILE A 11 36.19 33.64 -22.95
N ALA A 12 37.02 33.11 -23.84
CA ALA A 12 36.72 31.97 -24.67
C ALA A 12 36.57 30.67 -23.85
N VAL A 13 37.40 30.48 -22.84
CA VAL A 13 37.31 29.29 -21.93
C VAL A 13 36.07 29.39 -21.02
N THR A 14 35.72 30.57 -20.53
CA THR A 14 34.51 30.72 -19.69
C THR A 14 33.22 30.59 -20.52
N LEU A 15 33.25 30.97 -21.79
CA LEU A 15 32.10 30.79 -22.70
C LEU A 15 31.88 29.31 -23.07
N GLN A 16 32.95 28.52 -23.17
CA GLN A 16 32.84 27.08 -23.46
C GLN A 16 32.34 26.25 -22.26
N LEU A 17 32.55 26.74 -21.04
CA LEU A 17 32.04 26.10 -19.81
C LEU A 17 30.52 26.27 -19.60
N GLN A 18 29.91 27.23 -20.32
CA GLN A 18 28.47 27.46 -20.23
C GLN A 18 27.66 26.75 -21.34
N LEU A 19 28.31 26.16 -22.32
CA LEU A 19 27.68 25.30 -23.32
C LEU A 19 27.82 23.81 -22.99
N SER A 20 27.51 23.43 -21.75
CA SER A 20 27.19 22.04 -21.48
C SER A 20 25.85 21.75 -22.16
N PRO A 21 25.80 20.85 -23.18
CA PRO A 21 24.50 20.43 -23.68
C PRO A 21 23.77 19.79 -22.49
N ALA A 22 22.64 20.41 -22.11
CA ALA A 22 21.68 19.74 -21.25
C ALA A 22 21.46 18.38 -21.88
N GLN A 23 21.87 17.32 -21.19
CA GLN A 23 21.54 15.97 -21.58
C GLN A 23 20.02 15.88 -21.53
N ILE A 24 19.40 16.10 -22.68
CA ILE A 24 18.03 15.71 -22.93
C ILE A 24 18.05 14.21 -22.74
N MET A 25 17.62 13.76 -21.55
CA MET A 25 17.25 12.38 -21.39
C MET A 25 16.23 12.09 -22.50
N PRO A 26 16.44 11.07 -23.33
CA PRO A 26 15.42 10.69 -24.27
C PRO A 26 14.20 10.32 -23.42
N SER A 27 13.20 11.20 -23.40
CA SER A 27 11.85 10.78 -23.12
C SER A 27 11.62 9.64 -24.08
N SER A 28 11.58 8.42 -23.60
CA SER A 28 11.11 7.28 -24.36
C SER A 28 9.64 7.60 -24.70
N SER A 29 9.46 8.39 -25.71
CA SER A 29 8.23 8.53 -26.44
C SER A 29 8.00 7.17 -27.06
N SER A 30 7.42 6.27 -26.25
CA SER A 30 6.82 5.05 -26.77
C SER A 30 5.68 5.49 -27.68
N ASN A 31 5.99 5.57 -28.95
CA ASN A 31 5.05 5.76 -30.03
C ASN A 31 4.22 4.48 -30.15
N SER A 32 3.38 4.22 -29.13
CA SER A 32 2.44 3.10 -29.15
C SER A 32 1.22 3.50 -29.96
N THR A 33 1.34 3.35 -31.28
CA THR A 33 0.25 3.52 -32.23
C THR A 33 -0.90 2.54 -32.02
N THR A 34 -0.78 1.62 -31.06
CA THR A 34 -1.77 0.57 -30.78
C THR A 34 -2.46 0.67 -29.42
N GLY A 35 -2.10 1.65 -28.58
CA GLY A 35 -2.70 1.81 -27.24
C GLY A 35 -2.40 0.66 -26.25
N VAL A 36 -1.53 -0.29 -26.61
CA VAL A 36 -1.16 -1.43 -25.78
C VAL A 36 0.16 -1.13 -25.04
N LEU A 37 0.13 -1.25 -23.71
CA LEU A 37 1.33 -1.18 -22.88
C LEU A 37 2.14 -2.46 -23.00
N MET A 38 3.44 -2.32 -23.22
CA MET A 38 4.34 -3.48 -23.34
C MET A 38 4.54 -4.15 -21.97
N PHE A 39 4.79 -5.46 -21.97
CA PHE A 39 4.96 -6.26 -20.75
C PHE A 39 5.99 -5.66 -19.77
N GLN A 40 7.14 -5.23 -20.26
CA GLN A 40 8.19 -4.66 -19.42
C GLN A 40 7.74 -3.37 -18.70
N GLU A 41 6.94 -2.55 -19.37
CA GLU A 41 6.39 -1.32 -18.80
C GLU A 41 5.35 -1.65 -17.72
N VAL A 42 4.44 -2.58 -18.02
CA VAL A 42 3.44 -3.05 -17.04
C VAL A 42 4.14 -3.67 -15.83
N TRP A 43 5.14 -4.52 -16.06
CA TRP A 43 5.91 -5.15 -15.00
C TRP A 43 6.60 -4.12 -14.10
N GLY A 44 7.33 -3.17 -14.67
CA GLY A 44 8.01 -2.13 -13.91
C GLY A 44 7.07 -1.24 -13.10
N ARG A 45 5.88 -0.95 -13.63
CA ARG A 45 4.85 -0.17 -12.93
C ARG A 45 4.14 -0.95 -11.84
N SER A 46 4.07 -2.29 -11.96
CA SER A 46 3.35 -3.17 -11.05
C SER A 46 4.21 -3.71 -9.91
N PHE A 47 5.54 -3.59 -10.00
CA PHE A 47 6.45 -4.13 -8.99
C PHE A 47 6.36 -3.37 -7.65
N CYS A 48 6.67 -4.09 -6.56
CA CYS A 48 6.69 -3.56 -5.20
C CYS A 48 7.51 -2.28 -5.08
N ARG A 49 6.86 -1.19 -4.71
CA ARG A 49 7.47 0.13 -4.53
C ARG A 49 6.61 1.02 -3.65
N THR A 50 7.15 2.17 -3.27
CA THR A 50 6.36 3.24 -2.66
C THR A 50 5.53 3.95 -3.72
N ILE A 51 4.24 4.12 -3.44
CA ILE A 51 3.31 4.91 -4.25
C ILE A 51 2.44 5.77 -3.34
N GLU A 52 2.09 6.96 -3.81
CA GLU A 52 1.10 7.79 -3.14
C GLU A 52 -0.30 7.23 -3.43
N LYS A 53 -1.10 7.11 -2.39
CA LYS A 53 -2.50 6.71 -2.50
C LYS A 53 -3.35 7.47 -1.48
N LEU A 54 -4.60 7.69 -1.82
CA LEU A 54 -5.58 8.24 -0.89
C LEU A 54 -6.02 7.15 0.09
N VAL A 55 -5.94 7.46 1.37
CA VAL A 55 -6.32 6.56 2.47
C VAL A 55 -7.38 7.26 3.29
N GLU A 56 -8.47 6.56 3.60
CA GLU A 56 -9.53 7.10 4.46
C GLU A 56 -9.03 7.25 5.89
N VAL A 57 -9.31 8.40 6.49
CA VAL A 57 -8.89 8.72 7.86
C VAL A 57 -9.43 7.69 8.85
N VAL A 58 -10.65 7.21 8.66
CA VAL A 58 -11.28 6.21 9.54
C VAL A 58 -10.59 4.85 9.51
N GLN A 59 -9.87 4.51 8.43
CA GLN A 59 -9.10 3.26 8.35
C GLN A 59 -7.83 3.31 9.20
N GLU A 60 -7.21 4.48 9.31
CA GLU A 60 -6.02 4.69 10.15
C GLU A 60 -6.41 4.91 11.62
N TYR A 61 -7.59 5.50 11.87
CA TYR A 61 -8.12 5.82 13.20
C TYR A 61 -9.51 5.20 13.43
N PRO A 62 -9.62 3.88 13.54
CA PRO A 62 -10.92 3.21 13.69
C PRO A 62 -11.66 3.55 14.99
N GLY A 63 -10.99 4.12 15.98
CA GLY A 63 -11.62 4.60 17.20
C GLY A 63 -12.33 5.94 17.07
N GLU A 64 -12.14 6.65 15.97
CA GLU A 64 -12.66 8.00 15.73
C GLU A 64 -13.90 8.02 14.79
N VAL A 65 -14.61 6.89 14.70
CA VAL A 65 -15.77 6.73 13.78
C VAL A 65 -16.95 7.67 14.10
N GLU A 66 -16.98 8.25 15.29
CA GLU A 66 -18.01 9.21 15.71
C GLU A 66 -17.81 10.59 15.10
N HIS A 67 -16.65 10.85 14.51
CA HIS A 67 -16.29 12.14 13.94
C HIS A 67 -16.21 12.07 12.43
N ILE A 68 -16.53 13.18 11.78
CA ILE A 68 -16.34 13.37 10.35
C ILE A 68 -15.09 14.21 10.14
N TYR A 69 -14.20 13.74 9.29
CA TYR A 69 -12.99 14.47 8.92
C TYR A 69 -13.10 15.06 7.51
N SER A 70 -12.61 16.27 7.35
CA SER A 70 -12.51 16.92 6.05
C SER A 70 -11.06 17.40 5.81
N PRO A 71 -10.39 16.88 4.75
CA PRO A 71 -10.87 15.85 3.86
C PRO A 71 -11.01 14.47 4.55
N SER A 72 -11.90 13.63 4.05
CA SER A 72 -12.12 12.26 4.57
C SER A 72 -11.00 11.29 4.20
N CYS A 73 -10.23 11.63 3.15
CA CYS A 73 -9.06 10.86 2.68
C CYS A 73 -7.83 11.77 2.67
N VAL A 74 -6.70 11.20 3.01
CA VAL A 74 -5.39 11.88 2.99
C VAL A 74 -4.43 11.16 2.04
N PRO A 75 -3.54 11.92 1.33
CA PRO A 75 -2.52 11.32 0.48
C PRO A 75 -1.40 10.77 1.36
N LEU A 76 -1.14 9.48 1.28
CA LEU A 76 -0.07 8.81 2.01
C LEU A 76 0.81 7.99 1.08
N VAL A 77 2.11 8.09 1.25
CA VAL A 77 3.07 7.24 0.55
C VAL A 77 3.11 5.88 1.24
N ARG A 78 2.72 4.83 0.53
CA ARG A 78 2.63 3.46 1.06
C ARG A 78 3.27 2.45 0.11
N CYS A 79 3.79 1.37 0.67
CA CYS A 79 4.24 0.22 -0.12
C CYS A 79 3.06 -0.45 -0.79
N ALA A 80 3.16 -0.64 -2.09
CA ALA A 80 2.19 -1.37 -2.87
C ALA A 80 2.85 -1.97 -4.12
N GLY A 81 2.21 -2.97 -4.71
CA GLY A 81 2.68 -3.65 -5.90
C GLY A 81 2.87 -5.14 -5.69
N CYS A 82 3.22 -5.79 -6.79
CA CYS A 82 3.38 -7.24 -6.85
C CYS A 82 4.83 -7.63 -6.58
N CYS A 83 5.01 -8.78 -5.94
CA CYS A 83 6.28 -9.48 -5.86
C CYS A 83 6.29 -10.62 -6.89
N GLY A 84 7.47 -11.06 -7.32
CA GLY A 84 7.61 -12.11 -8.33
C GLY A 84 7.14 -13.50 -7.89
N ASP A 85 6.83 -13.68 -6.61
CA ASP A 85 6.36 -14.94 -6.00
C ASP A 85 5.12 -14.67 -5.18
N GLU A 86 4.14 -15.57 -5.23
CA GLU A 86 2.89 -15.48 -4.46
C GLU A 86 3.07 -15.61 -2.95
N ASN A 87 4.18 -16.21 -2.51
CA ASN A 87 4.55 -16.31 -1.11
C ASN A 87 5.20 -15.04 -0.55
N LEU A 88 5.51 -14.09 -1.42
CA LEU A 88 6.08 -12.79 -1.05
C LEU A 88 4.99 -11.72 -0.96
N GLU A 89 5.22 -10.77 -0.10
CA GLU A 89 4.41 -9.56 0.02
C GLU A 89 5.29 -8.31 0.03
N CYS A 90 4.77 -7.24 -0.54
CA CYS A 90 5.41 -5.94 -0.54
C CYS A 90 5.30 -5.33 0.85
N HIS A 91 6.42 -5.19 1.54
CA HIS A 91 6.49 -4.78 2.95
C HIS A 91 7.37 -3.56 3.14
N PRO A 92 6.99 -2.60 3.99
CA PRO A 92 7.85 -1.45 4.31
C PRO A 92 9.06 -1.88 5.13
N THR A 93 10.22 -1.34 4.76
CA THR A 93 11.47 -1.52 5.52
C THR A 93 11.81 -0.32 6.38
N GLN A 94 11.40 0.85 5.92
CA GLN A 94 11.53 2.11 6.66
C GLN A 94 10.21 2.86 6.62
N THR A 95 9.84 3.42 7.77
CA THR A 95 8.63 4.21 7.94
C THR A 95 8.94 5.49 8.69
N PHE A 96 8.15 6.53 8.48
CA PHE A 96 8.20 7.78 9.24
C PHE A 96 6.79 8.32 9.43
N ASN A 97 6.66 9.25 10.36
CA ASN A 97 5.37 9.89 10.64
C ASN A 97 5.30 11.24 9.95
N VAL A 98 4.16 11.52 9.34
CA VAL A 98 3.78 12.81 8.78
C VAL A 98 2.57 13.34 9.54
N THR A 99 2.61 14.60 9.92
CA THR A 99 1.47 15.25 10.61
C THR A 99 0.73 16.13 9.61
N MET A 100 -0.59 15.95 9.54
CA MET A 100 -1.48 16.69 8.65
C MET A 100 -2.56 17.36 9.47
N GLN A 101 -2.94 18.58 9.07
CA GLN A 101 -4.05 19.30 9.66
C GLN A 101 -5.34 18.95 8.93
N LEU A 102 -6.35 18.53 9.69
CA LEU A 102 -7.68 18.17 9.21
C LEU A 102 -8.74 18.94 9.97
N LEU A 103 -9.90 19.13 9.33
CA LEU A 103 -11.08 19.68 10.00
C LEU A 103 -11.87 18.53 10.62
N LYS A 104 -12.04 18.54 11.93
CA LYS A 104 -12.86 17.58 12.70
C LYS A 104 -14.24 18.16 12.95
N ILE A 105 -15.26 17.40 12.62
CA ILE A 105 -16.66 17.78 12.71
C ILE A 105 -17.39 16.74 13.55
N LYS A 106 -18.11 17.19 14.60
CA LYS A 106 -18.98 16.33 15.40
C LYS A 106 -20.41 16.42 14.87
N PRO A 107 -21.02 15.33 14.41
CA PRO A 107 -22.42 15.32 14.01
C PRO A 107 -23.32 15.68 15.21
N GLY A 108 -24.19 16.66 15.02
CA GLY A 108 -25.15 17.09 16.06
C GLY A 108 -24.66 18.18 16.98
N GLU A 109 -23.41 18.58 16.96
CA GLU A 109 -22.86 19.74 17.64
C GLU A 109 -22.47 20.81 16.61
N GLN A 110 -22.74 22.08 16.90
CA GLN A 110 -22.24 23.20 16.08
C GLN A 110 -20.77 23.47 16.45
N GLY A 111 -19.88 22.52 16.08
CA GLY A 111 -18.46 22.65 16.37
C GLY A 111 -17.62 22.06 15.24
N GLN A 112 -16.72 22.88 14.72
CA GLN A 112 -15.68 22.47 13.78
C GLN A 112 -14.35 22.91 14.36
N GLU A 113 -13.36 22.04 14.39
CA GLU A 113 -12.03 22.36 14.86
C GLU A 113 -10.95 21.82 13.92
N TYR A 114 -9.88 22.57 13.75
CA TYR A 114 -8.69 22.07 13.06
C TYR A 114 -7.87 21.24 14.04
N VAL A 115 -7.62 19.99 13.66
CA VAL A 115 -6.83 19.04 14.45
C VAL A 115 -5.61 18.57 13.67
N GLU A 116 -4.52 18.32 14.37
CA GLU A 116 -3.34 17.72 13.80
C GLU A 116 -3.36 16.22 14.05
N MET A 117 -3.25 15.45 12.98
CA MET A 117 -3.24 13.98 13.03
C MET A 117 -1.97 13.45 12.39
N SER A 118 -1.36 12.44 13.02
CA SER A 118 -0.10 11.85 12.58
C SER A 118 -0.36 10.54 11.85
N PHE A 119 0.12 10.43 10.63
CA PHE A 119 -0.01 9.25 9.78
C PHE A 119 1.35 8.62 9.52
N VAL A 120 1.38 7.30 9.36
CA VAL A 120 2.61 6.59 9.01
C VAL A 120 2.78 6.60 7.49
N GLU A 121 3.95 6.99 7.00
CA GLU A 121 4.35 6.84 5.60
C GLU A 121 5.49 5.83 5.47
N HIS A 122 5.59 5.21 4.29
CA HIS A 122 6.61 4.24 3.97
C HIS A 122 7.69 4.86 3.09
N GLN A 123 8.93 4.79 3.53
CA GLN A 123 10.06 5.36 2.79
C GLN A 123 10.65 4.36 1.79
N THR A 124 10.80 3.11 2.21
CA THR A 124 11.37 2.04 1.38
C THR A 124 10.56 0.75 1.51
N CYS A 125 10.53 -0.04 0.44
CA CYS A 125 9.77 -1.27 0.35
C CYS A 125 10.64 -2.42 -0.13
N GLU A 126 10.36 -3.63 0.34
CA GLU A 126 10.95 -4.86 -0.18
C GLU A 126 9.92 -6.00 -0.19
N CYS A 127 10.19 -7.00 -1.04
CA CYS A 127 9.41 -8.22 -1.07
C CYS A 127 9.91 -9.19 0.01
N ARG A 128 9.08 -9.47 1.01
CA ARG A 128 9.36 -10.41 2.11
C ARG A 128 8.40 -11.58 2.08
N ILE A 129 8.85 -12.71 2.61
CA ILE A 129 7.99 -13.89 2.79
C ILE A 129 6.80 -13.50 3.67
N ARG A 130 5.59 -13.77 3.19
CA ARG A 130 4.38 -13.60 3.98
C ARG A 130 4.54 -14.40 5.27
N LYS A 131 4.36 -13.75 6.40
CA LYS A 131 4.18 -14.45 7.66
C LYS A 131 2.91 -15.26 7.49
N ALA A 132 3.03 -16.58 7.31
CA ALA A 132 1.90 -17.46 7.34
C ALA A 132 1.17 -17.11 8.64
N VAL A 133 -0.05 -16.58 8.51
CA VAL A 133 -0.97 -16.56 9.62
C VAL A 133 -1.14 -18.05 9.92
N VAL A 134 -0.37 -18.53 10.89
CA VAL A 134 -0.62 -19.84 11.48
C VAL A 134 -2.01 -19.70 12.08
N LYS A 135 -3.03 -19.95 11.22
CA LYS A 135 -4.28 -20.46 11.73
C LYS A 135 -3.83 -21.69 12.48
N SER A 136 -3.65 -21.52 13.78
CA SER A 136 -3.65 -22.66 14.68
C SER A 136 -5.01 -23.29 14.45
N GLU A 137 -5.09 -24.15 13.43
CA GLU A 137 -6.07 -25.19 13.41
C GLU A 137 -5.78 -25.93 14.70
N SER A 138 -6.42 -25.45 15.75
CA SER A 138 -6.76 -26.27 16.88
C SER A 138 -7.50 -27.47 16.26
N ARG A 139 -6.71 -28.39 15.75
CA ARG A 139 -7.12 -29.73 15.36
C ARG A 139 -7.52 -30.37 16.67
N ARG A 140 -8.68 -29.85 17.17
CA ARG A 140 -9.41 -30.52 18.21
C ARG A 140 -9.52 -31.95 17.73
N GLN A 141 -8.85 -32.84 18.43
CA GLN A 141 -9.07 -34.27 18.35
C GLN A 141 -10.56 -34.57 18.57
N ARG A 142 -11.39 -34.28 17.60
CA ARG A 142 -12.79 -34.62 17.48
C ARG A 142 -12.92 -36.01 16.85
N GLY A 143 -12.14 -36.98 17.34
CA GLY A 143 -12.08 -38.26 16.65
C GLY A 143 -12.65 -39.45 17.44
N ARG A 144 -12.69 -39.43 18.75
CA ARG A 144 -13.09 -40.66 19.51
C ARG A 144 -14.41 -40.58 20.29
N GLY A 145 -14.87 -39.38 20.65
CA GLY A 145 -16.12 -39.24 21.41
C GLY A 145 -17.41 -39.29 20.57
N ARG A 146 -17.35 -38.93 19.28
CA ARG A 146 -18.54 -38.80 18.46
C ARG A 146 -19.10 -40.14 17.96
N LYS A 147 -18.27 -41.12 17.68
CA LYS A 147 -18.72 -42.45 17.26
C LYS A 147 -19.49 -43.22 18.34
N ARG A 148 -19.19 -42.97 19.64
CA ARG A 148 -19.89 -43.65 20.73
C ARG A 148 -21.28 -43.07 21.02
N LYS A 149 -21.43 -41.75 20.81
CA LYS A 149 -22.72 -41.03 20.98
C LYS A 149 -23.69 -41.28 19.81
N GLU A 150 -23.15 -41.51 18.63
CA GLU A 150 -23.97 -41.83 17.45
C GLU A 150 -24.51 -43.27 17.48
N ARG A 151 -23.74 -44.25 18.00
CA ARG A 151 -24.24 -45.62 18.23
C ARG A 151 -25.31 -45.69 19.30
N GLN A 152 -25.31 -44.83 20.31
CA GLN A 152 -26.39 -44.77 21.30
C GLN A 152 -27.66 -44.08 20.74
N ARG A 153 -27.53 -43.09 19.89
CA ARG A 153 -28.67 -42.43 19.25
C ARG A 153 -29.41 -43.33 18.28
N VAL A 154 -28.70 -44.19 17.55
CA VAL A 154 -29.34 -45.14 16.61
C VAL A 154 -30.13 -46.21 17.36
N LYS A 155 -29.71 -46.60 18.58
CA LYS A 155 -30.47 -47.57 19.41
C LYS A 155 -31.73 -46.97 20.05
N ASP A 156 -31.76 -45.66 20.29
CA ASP A 156 -32.97 -44.98 20.84
C ASP A 156 -33.99 -44.61 19.77
N CYS A 157 -33.61 -44.61 18.49
CA CYS A 157 -34.53 -44.31 17.40
C CYS A 157 -35.43 -45.47 16.94
N ASP A 158 -35.13 -46.71 17.35
CA ASP A 158 -35.99 -47.87 17.07
C ASP A 158 -37.35 -47.82 17.79
N ARG A 159 -37.55 -46.81 18.65
CA ARG A 159 -38.80 -46.62 19.43
C ARG A 159 -39.70 -45.53 18.89
N CYS A 160 -39.28 -44.84 17.86
CA CYS A 160 -40.08 -43.78 17.23
C CYS A 160 -40.96 -44.37 16.11
N GLN A 161 -42.15 -44.84 16.48
CA GLN A 161 -43.18 -45.18 15.49
C GLN A 161 -43.76 -43.90 14.86
N PRO A 162 -43.92 -43.85 13.52
CA PRO A 162 -44.60 -42.72 12.89
C PRO A 162 -46.08 -42.71 13.26
N PRO A 163 -46.70 -41.56 13.43
CA PRO A 163 -48.13 -41.45 13.72
C PRO A 163 -48.95 -42.06 12.53
N ARG A 164 -49.85 -43.01 12.85
CA ARG A 164 -50.80 -43.53 11.91
C ARG A 164 -51.80 -42.46 11.51
N ARG A 165 -51.98 -42.27 10.21
CA ARG A 165 -53.08 -41.46 9.68
C ARG A 165 -54.40 -42.19 9.86
#